data_5f518a170b9e150e23eb2b953676e5fa
#
_entry.id   5f518a170b9e150e23eb2b953676e5fa
#
_cell.length_a   1.000
_cell.length_b   1.000
_cell.length_c   1.000
_cell.angle_alpha   90.00
_cell.angle_beta   90.00
_cell.angle_gamma   90.00
#
_symmetry.space_group_name_H-M   'P 1'
#
loop_
_entity.id
_entity.type
_entity.pdbx_description
1 polymer ?
#
loop_
_entity_poly.entity_id
_entity_poly.type
_entity_poly.pdbx_seq_one_letter_code
_entity_poly.pdbx_strand_id
1 'polypeptide(L)'
;GGSTEDFIEKTANFITADDEMKSDAEYIKTNFNIINPLQNSVVTSKFGTRNSTGIVSANHKGIDLGATTGTSIISAMDGTVIEASSKGDYGIHLKIQNNDVVVVYAHCSELLVKEGDKVNQGMKIAKVGSTGKATGPHLHFEIRRENRAVNPEYLLQF
;
A
#
# COMPACT_ATOMS: atom_id res chain seq x y z
N GLY A 1 -8.42 12.75 -9.17
CA GLY A 1 -8.84 12.28 -8.91
C GLY A 1 -9.42 11.03 -9.41
N GLY A 2 -10.17 10.50 -8.60
CA GLY A 2 -10.68 9.22 -8.80
C GLY A 2 -11.11 8.93 -10.21
N SER A 3 -10.25 8.26 -10.89
CA SER A 3 -10.61 7.65 -12.14
C SER A 3 -11.72 6.63 -11.88
N THR A 4 -12.35 6.13 -12.93
CA THR A 4 -13.31 5.06 -12.81
C THR A 4 -12.69 3.86 -12.11
N GLU A 5 -11.42 3.59 -12.39
CA GLU A 5 -10.70 2.51 -11.75
C GLU A 5 -10.56 2.72 -10.26
N ASP A 6 -10.17 3.93 -9.83
CA ASP A 6 -10.07 4.22 -8.41
C ASP A 6 -11.42 4.10 -7.69
N PHE A 7 -12.49 4.53 -8.36
CA PHE A 7 -13.83 4.40 -7.80
C PHE A 7 -14.20 2.93 -7.62
N ILE A 8 -13.92 2.09 -8.62
CA ILE A 8 -14.18 0.66 -8.55
C ILE A 8 -13.36 0.03 -7.44
N GLU A 9 -12.09 0.42 -7.29
CA GLU A 9 -11.26 -0.08 -6.20
C GLU A 9 -11.82 0.29 -4.84
N LYS A 10 -12.25 1.53 -4.67
CA LYS A 10 -12.83 1.97 -3.40
C LYS A 10 -14.07 1.17 -3.06
N THR A 11 -14.84 0.77 -4.07
CA THR A 11 -16.04 -0.03 -3.89
C THR A 11 -15.70 -1.50 -3.63
N ALA A 12 -14.73 -2.04 -4.39
CA ALA A 12 -14.35 -3.46 -4.31
C ALA A 12 -13.45 -3.76 -3.11
N ASN A 13 -12.59 -2.80 -2.72
CA ASN A 13 -11.62 -2.97 -1.65
C ASN A 13 -12.04 -2.26 -0.37
N PHE A 14 -13.33 -2.29 -0.07
CA PHE A 14 -13.78 -1.69 1.17
C PHE A 14 -13.21 -2.45 2.37
N ILE A 15 -13.21 -1.77 3.50
CA ILE A 15 -12.74 -2.37 4.75
C ILE A 15 -13.79 -3.35 5.22
N THR A 16 -13.39 -4.61 5.37
CA THR A 16 -14.27 -5.68 5.83
C THR A 16 -14.45 -5.64 7.35
N ALA A 17 -15.32 -6.50 7.86
CA ALA A 17 -15.47 -6.66 9.30
C ALA A 17 -14.14 -7.05 9.92
N ASP A 18 -13.90 -6.59 11.14
CA ASP A 18 -12.62 -6.79 11.83
C ASP A 18 -12.23 -8.27 11.95
N ASP A 19 -13.20 -9.14 12.23
CA ASP A 19 -12.92 -10.58 12.33
C ASP A 19 -12.42 -11.17 11.01
N GLU A 20 -13.01 -10.75 9.89
CA GLU A 20 -12.59 -11.20 8.57
C GLU A 20 -11.21 -10.65 8.24
N MET A 21 -10.95 -9.40 8.59
CA MET A 21 -9.64 -8.78 8.37
C MET A 21 -8.55 -9.46 9.18
N LYS A 22 -8.84 -9.82 10.43
CA LYS A 22 -7.88 -10.55 11.26
C LYS A 22 -7.61 -11.95 10.70
N SER A 23 -8.63 -12.58 10.13
CA SER A 23 -8.46 -13.87 9.45
C SER A 23 -7.55 -13.73 8.23
N ASP A 24 -7.74 -12.68 7.42
CA ASP A 24 -6.86 -12.39 6.29
C ASP A 24 -5.43 -12.13 6.77
N ALA A 25 -5.27 -11.39 7.85
CA ALA A 25 -3.95 -11.08 8.41
C ALA A 25 -3.24 -12.37 8.87
N GLU A 26 -3.95 -13.27 9.56
CA GLU A 26 -3.38 -14.55 9.97
C GLU A 26 -2.96 -15.40 8.79
N TYR A 27 -3.77 -15.44 7.75
CA TYR A 27 -3.42 -16.15 6.53
C TYR A 27 -2.13 -15.59 5.94
N ILE A 28 -2.01 -14.28 5.86
CA ILE A 28 -0.81 -13.64 5.31
C ILE A 28 0.41 -13.94 6.17
N LYS A 29 0.29 -13.83 7.49
CA LYS A 29 1.39 -14.14 8.40
C LYS A 29 1.87 -15.59 8.27
N THR A 30 0.93 -16.51 8.05
CA THR A 30 1.26 -17.94 7.95
C THR A 30 1.94 -18.27 6.63
N ASN A 31 1.55 -17.62 5.55
CA ASN A 31 1.96 -18.01 4.20
C ASN A 31 2.98 -17.07 3.56
N PHE A 32 3.20 -15.89 4.15
CA PHE A 32 4.09 -14.87 3.59
C PHE A 32 4.96 -14.29 4.69
N ASN A 33 6.19 -13.94 4.32
CA ASN A 33 7.07 -13.17 5.19
C ASN A 33 7.08 -11.74 4.65
N ILE A 34 6.27 -10.87 5.26
CA ILE A 34 6.17 -9.47 4.84
C ILE A 34 7.13 -8.63 5.68
N ILE A 35 7.86 -7.72 5.04
CA ILE A 35 8.76 -6.80 5.74
C ILE A 35 8.35 -5.35 5.50
N ASN A 36 8.87 -4.47 6.34
CA ASN A 36 8.62 -3.03 6.22
C ASN A 36 9.25 -2.50 4.91
N PRO A 37 8.50 -1.77 4.09
CA PRO A 37 9.02 -1.26 2.82
C PRO A 37 9.96 -0.06 2.95
N LEU A 38 10.02 0.56 4.13
CA LEU A 38 10.87 1.73 4.39
C LEU A 38 11.65 1.55 5.68
N GLN A 39 12.89 2.05 5.68
CA GLN A 39 13.65 2.17 6.92
C GLN A 39 13.36 3.54 7.54
N ASN A 40 13.32 3.59 8.86
CA ASN A 40 13.19 4.83 9.63
C ASN A 40 11.99 5.68 9.22
N SER A 41 10.88 5.04 8.94
CA SER A 41 9.64 5.74 8.61
C SER A 41 8.83 6.01 9.87
N VAL A 42 7.93 6.99 9.75
CA VAL A 42 6.98 7.34 10.80
C VAL A 42 5.58 7.21 10.23
N VAL A 43 4.68 6.58 10.97
CA VAL A 43 3.27 6.52 10.56
C VAL A 43 2.67 7.92 10.68
N THR A 44 2.27 8.49 9.56
CA THR A 44 1.63 9.79 9.53
C THR A 44 0.12 9.70 9.40
N SER A 45 -0.38 8.55 8.95
CA SER A 45 -1.80 8.34 8.78
C SER A 45 -2.12 6.86 8.89
N LYS A 46 -3.00 6.51 9.81
CA LYS A 46 -3.31 5.12 10.11
C LYS A 46 -4.38 4.56 9.18
N PHE A 47 -4.39 3.24 9.10
CA PHE A 47 -5.40 2.48 8.36
C PHE A 47 -6.77 2.67 8.98
N GLY A 48 -7.78 2.64 8.13
CA GLY A 48 -9.16 2.51 8.55
C GLY A 48 -9.92 3.81 8.55
N THR A 49 -11.04 3.80 9.24
CA THR A 49 -11.93 4.94 9.33
C THR A 49 -11.35 5.97 10.28
N ARG A 50 -11.23 7.19 9.84
CA ARG A 50 -10.79 8.27 10.70
C ARG A 50 -11.98 8.97 11.30
N ASN A 51 -11.84 9.30 12.56
CA ASN A 51 -12.88 9.97 13.28
C ASN A 51 -12.26 11.03 14.17
N SER A 52 -11.97 12.18 13.58
CA SER A 52 -11.33 13.27 14.31
C SER A 52 -12.32 14.14 15.08
N THR A 53 -13.61 14.10 14.70
CA THR A 53 -14.63 14.96 15.30
C THR A 53 -15.93 14.22 15.58
N GLY A 54 -15.87 12.92 15.75
CA GLY A 54 -17.06 12.10 15.85
C GLY A 54 -17.67 11.77 14.50
N ILE A 55 -17.14 12.31 13.42
CA ILE A 55 -17.61 12.07 12.07
C ILE A 55 -16.62 11.14 11.38
N VAL A 56 -17.14 10.03 10.86
CA VAL A 56 -16.33 9.07 10.13
C VAL A 56 -15.90 9.71 8.81
N SER A 57 -14.59 9.85 8.61
CA SER A 57 -14.04 10.32 7.35
C SER A 57 -13.89 9.17 6.38
N ALA A 58 -13.37 9.43 5.18
CA ALA A 58 -13.19 8.40 4.17
C ALA A 58 -12.34 7.23 4.71
N ASN A 59 -12.66 6.04 4.26
CA ASN A 59 -11.89 4.84 4.59
C ASN A 59 -10.49 4.93 4.02
N HIS A 60 -9.47 4.78 4.87
CA HIS A 60 -8.08 4.75 4.46
C HIS A 60 -7.66 3.30 4.31
N LYS A 61 -7.45 2.85 3.08
CA LYS A 61 -7.22 1.45 2.75
C LYS A 61 -5.80 0.97 3.01
N GLY A 62 -4.95 1.85 3.48
CA GLY A 62 -3.56 1.53 3.76
C GLY A 62 -3.05 2.37 4.90
N ILE A 63 -1.75 2.48 4.96
CA ILE A 63 -1.06 3.28 5.97
C ILE A 63 -0.14 4.26 5.24
N ASP A 64 -0.03 5.47 5.75
CA ASP A 64 0.91 6.45 5.20
C ASP A 64 2.16 6.50 6.07
N LEU A 65 3.30 6.35 5.43
CA LEU A 65 4.61 6.34 6.06
C LEU A 65 5.39 7.56 5.58
N GLY A 66 5.65 8.49 6.50
CA GLY A 66 6.40 9.71 6.20
C GLY A 66 7.87 9.40 5.98
N ALA A 67 8.43 9.96 4.91
CA ALA A 67 9.84 9.87 4.60
C ALA A 67 10.17 10.96 3.58
N THR A 68 11.46 11.31 3.47
CA THR A 68 11.87 12.35 2.52
C THR A 68 11.78 11.85 1.08
N THR A 69 11.51 12.77 0.16
CA THR A 69 11.50 12.47 -1.26
C THR A 69 12.83 11.84 -1.68
N GLY A 70 12.75 10.75 -2.44
CA GLY A 70 13.94 10.04 -2.91
C GLY A 70 14.36 8.88 -2.03
N THR A 71 13.78 8.73 -0.84
CA THR A 71 14.07 7.58 0.03
C THR A 71 13.72 6.29 -0.71
N SER A 72 14.60 5.30 -0.64
CA SER A 72 14.38 4.02 -1.31
C SER A 72 13.24 3.25 -0.68
N ILE A 73 12.38 2.72 -1.53
CA ILE A 73 11.30 1.80 -1.16
C ILE A 73 11.75 0.40 -1.57
N ILE A 74 11.70 -0.53 -0.64
CA ILE A 74 12.03 -1.93 -0.93
C ILE A 74 10.77 -2.77 -0.99
N SER A 75 10.83 -3.86 -1.75
CA SER A 75 9.68 -4.75 -1.87
C SER A 75 9.43 -5.48 -0.55
N ALA A 76 8.20 -5.42 -0.08
CA ALA A 76 7.81 -6.04 1.19
C ALA A 76 7.74 -7.57 1.09
N MET A 77 7.68 -8.11 -0.12
CA MET A 77 7.59 -9.55 -0.37
C MET A 77 8.11 -9.87 -1.77
N ASP A 78 8.35 -11.15 -2.02
CA ASP A 78 8.59 -11.62 -3.39
C ASP A 78 7.30 -11.48 -4.20
N GLY A 79 7.42 -11.21 -5.48
CA GLY A 79 6.22 -11.14 -6.33
C GLY A 79 6.52 -10.67 -7.74
N THR A 80 5.45 -10.40 -8.46
CA THR A 80 5.50 -9.89 -9.83
C THR A 80 4.81 -8.52 -9.89
N VAL A 81 5.41 -7.59 -10.58
CA VAL A 81 4.81 -6.26 -10.79
C VAL A 81 3.63 -6.42 -11.76
N ILE A 82 2.43 -6.21 -11.25
CA ILE A 82 1.20 -6.32 -12.05
C ILE A 82 0.72 -4.96 -12.55
N GLU A 83 1.20 -3.88 -11.94
CA GLU A 83 0.88 -2.53 -12.38
C GLU A 83 2.02 -1.59 -12.03
N ALA A 84 2.46 -0.80 -13.01
CA ALA A 84 3.41 0.28 -12.84
C ALA A 84 2.84 1.45 -13.62
N SER A 85 2.34 2.48 -12.94
CA SER A 85 1.53 3.51 -13.57
C SER A 85 1.76 4.86 -12.90
N SER A 86 1.39 5.94 -13.59
CA SER A 86 1.40 7.29 -13.04
C SER A 86 0.00 7.90 -12.99
N LYS A 87 -1.02 7.07 -13.15
CA LYS A 87 -2.41 7.55 -13.27
C LYS A 87 -3.17 7.46 -11.95
N GLY A 88 -4.17 8.33 -11.82
CA GLY A 88 -5.10 8.30 -10.70
C GLY A 88 -4.57 8.98 -9.44
N ASP A 89 -5.30 8.81 -8.37
CA ASP A 89 -4.99 9.42 -7.08
C ASP A 89 -3.70 8.90 -6.47
N TYR A 90 -3.31 7.68 -6.81
CA TYR A 90 -2.05 7.11 -6.34
C TYR A 90 -0.81 7.79 -6.93
N GLY A 91 -0.97 8.56 -8.01
CA GLY A 91 0.18 9.11 -8.72
C GLY A 91 1.06 8.00 -9.26
N ILE A 92 2.37 8.19 -9.18
CA ILE A 92 3.33 7.17 -9.61
C ILE A 92 3.29 6.03 -8.59
N HIS A 93 2.93 4.83 -9.04
CA HIS A 93 2.70 3.72 -8.10
C HIS A 93 2.98 2.35 -8.71
N LEU A 94 3.17 1.39 -7.82
CA LEU A 94 3.35 -0.03 -8.14
C LEU A 94 2.31 -0.87 -7.43
N LYS A 95 1.88 -1.94 -8.09
CA LYS A 95 1.17 -3.04 -7.46
C LYS A 95 1.97 -4.32 -7.72
N ILE A 96 2.31 -5.02 -6.67
CA ILE A 96 3.09 -6.26 -6.74
C ILE A 96 2.24 -7.39 -6.17
N GLN A 97 2.17 -8.50 -6.88
CA GLN A 97 1.30 -9.62 -6.53
C GLN A 97 2.10 -10.89 -6.29
N ASN A 98 1.68 -11.63 -5.27
CA ASN A 98 2.11 -12.99 -5.02
C ASN A 98 0.88 -13.79 -4.64
N ASN A 99 0.44 -14.67 -5.54
CA ASN A 99 -0.81 -15.43 -5.39
C ASN A 99 -2.01 -14.51 -5.14
N ASP A 100 -2.68 -14.66 -4.01
CA ASP A 100 -3.87 -13.88 -3.67
C ASP A 100 -3.58 -12.61 -2.87
N VAL A 101 -2.30 -12.25 -2.71
CA VAL A 101 -1.88 -11.06 -1.97
C VAL A 101 -1.30 -10.02 -2.94
N VAL A 102 -1.77 -8.79 -2.80
CA VAL A 102 -1.27 -7.64 -3.58
C VAL A 102 -0.80 -6.57 -2.60
N VAL A 103 0.38 -6.02 -2.85
CA VAL A 103 0.93 -4.90 -2.08
C VAL A 103 1.00 -3.69 -3.00
N VAL A 104 0.51 -2.54 -2.52
CA VAL A 104 0.47 -1.29 -3.27
C VAL A 104 1.47 -0.31 -2.67
N TYR A 105 2.24 0.34 -3.53
CA TYR A 105 3.24 1.36 -3.17
C TYR A 105 2.91 2.61 -3.97
N ALA A 106 2.39 3.64 -3.33
CA ALA A 106 1.86 4.81 -4.03
C ALA A 106 2.56 6.12 -3.66
N HIS A 107 2.31 7.14 -4.47
CA HIS A 107 2.86 8.50 -4.36
C HIS A 107 4.38 8.53 -4.54
N CYS A 108 4.89 7.62 -5.35
CA CYS A 108 6.33 7.54 -5.62
C CYS A 108 6.81 8.73 -6.45
N SER A 109 8.11 9.02 -6.36
CA SER A 109 8.75 9.98 -7.27
C SER A 109 9.35 9.27 -8.48
N GLU A 110 9.71 8.02 -8.32
CA GLU A 110 10.37 7.25 -9.38
C GLU A 110 10.10 5.75 -9.17
N LEU A 111 9.92 5.02 -10.26
CA LEU A 111 9.82 3.56 -10.25
C LEU A 111 11.13 2.98 -10.81
N LEU A 112 11.64 1.94 -10.16
CA LEU A 112 12.86 1.25 -10.58
C LEU A 112 12.57 -0.08 -11.27
N VAL A 113 11.32 -0.47 -11.33
CA VAL A 113 10.86 -1.70 -11.98
C VAL A 113 9.66 -1.39 -12.85
N LYS A 114 9.30 -2.31 -13.73
CA LYS A 114 8.18 -2.14 -14.67
C LYS A 114 7.23 -3.33 -14.59
N GLU A 115 6.06 -3.16 -15.18
CA GLU A 115 5.06 -4.23 -15.24
C GLU A 115 5.67 -5.48 -15.88
N GLY A 116 5.40 -6.62 -15.24
CA GLY A 116 5.93 -7.91 -15.65
C GLY A 116 7.21 -8.32 -14.95
N ASP A 117 7.92 -7.38 -14.33
CA ASP A 117 9.16 -7.71 -13.63
C ASP A 117 8.87 -8.57 -12.40
N LYS A 118 9.77 -9.51 -12.14
CA LYS A 118 9.78 -10.27 -10.90
C LYS A 118 10.70 -9.57 -9.92
N VAL A 119 10.24 -9.44 -8.67
CA VAL A 119 11.00 -8.79 -7.62
C VAL A 119 11.16 -9.72 -6.44
N ASN A 120 12.30 -9.60 -5.77
CA ASN A 120 12.55 -10.32 -4.53
C ASN A 120 12.31 -9.38 -3.35
N GLN A 121 11.92 -9.97 -2.22
CA GLN A 121 11.79 -9.23 -0.98
C GLN A 121 13.10 -8.47 -0.68
N GLY A 122 12.97 -7.21 -0.30
CA GLY A 122 14.13 -6.36 0.01
C GLY A 122 14.75 -5.67 -1.19
N MET A 123 14.32 -5.99 -2.41
CA MET A 123 14.82 -5.34 -3.61
C MET A 123 14.31 -3.90 -3.68
N LYS A 124 15.17 -2.96 -4.04
CA LYS A 124 14.75 -1.57 -4.26
C LYS A 124 13.85 -1.51 -5.49
N ILE A 125 12.64 -0.99 -5.33
CA ILE A 125 11.62 -0.98 -6.39
C ILE A 125 11.16 0.41 -6.78
N ALA A 126 11.32 1.40 -5.90
CA ALA A 126 10.84 2.75 -6.16
C ALA A 126 11.47 3.73 -5.17
N LYS A 127 11.09 5.00 -5.31
CA LYS A 127 11.53 6.06 -4.40
C LYS A 127 10.32 6.87 -3.93
N VAL A 128 10.35 7.27 -2.67
CA VAL A 128 9.30 8.09 -2.06
C VAL A 128 9.15 9.42 -2.79
N GLY A 129 7.93 9.87 -2.93
CA GLY A 129 7.60 11.17 -3.50
C GLY A 129 6.32 11.72 -2.90
N SER A 130 5.68 12.61 -3.65
CA SER A 130 4.39 13.17 -3.28
C SER A 130 3.51 13.36 -4.51
N THR A 131 3.61 12.45 -5.46
CA THR A 131 2.83 12.48 -6.70
C THR A 131 1.40 12.03 -6.45
N GLY A 132 0.51 12.39 -7.36
CA GLY A 132 -0.91 12.09 -7.21
C GLY A 132 -1.55 12.96 -6.15
N LYS A 133 -2.50 12.41 -5.43
CA LYS A 133 -3.26 13.14 -4.43
C LYS A 133 -2.60 13.06 -3.05
N ALA A 134 -1.40 13.62 -2.96
CA ALA A 134 -0.62 13.63 -1.74
C ALA A 134 -0.33 15.07 -1.32
N THR A 135 -0.32 15.33 -0.01
CA THR A 135 -0.07 16.67 0.54
C THR A 135 1.37 16.88 0.97
N GLY A 136 2.19 15.85 0.90
CA GLY A 136 3.61 15.91 1.25
C GLY A 136 4.26 14.57 1.02
N PRO A 137 5.60 14.49 1.14
CA PRO A 137 6.32 13.24 0.85
C PRO A 137 5.95 12.13 1.83
N HIS A 138 5.44 11.03 1.30
CA HIS A 138 5.15 9.84 2.08
C HIS A 138 4.94 8.66 1.14
N LEU A 139 5.04 7.46 1.68
CA LEU A 139 4.63 6.25 0.99
C LEU A 139 3.24 5.87 1.47
N HIS A 140 2.30 5.73 0.55
CA HIS A 140 1.02 5.11 0.84
C HIS A 140 1.17 3.61 0.55
N PHE A 141 0.99 2.80 1.57
CA PHE A 141 1.29 1.37 1.55
C PHE A 141 0.04 0.57 1.88
N GLU A 142 -0.36 -0.32 0.95
CA GLU A 142 -1.52 -1.17 1.15
C GLU A 142 -1.12 -2.63 1.04
N ILE A 143 -1.81 -3.45 1.82
CA ILE A 143 -1.75 -4.91 1.72
C ILE A 143 -3.17 -5.40 1.52
N ARG A 144 -3.38 -6.21 0.48
CA ARG A 144 -4.69 -6.74 0.12
C ARG A 144 -4.62 -8.26 -0.02
N ARG A 145 -5.66 -8.92 0.43
CA ARG A 145 -5.86 -10.34 0.11
C ARG A 145 -7.19 -10.48 -0.60
N GLU A 146 -7.18 -11.06 -1.82
CA GLU A 146 -8.37 -11.22 -2.64
C GLU A 146 -9.18 -9.92 -2.72
N ASN A 147 -8.49 -8.81 -2.99
CA ASN A 147 -9.06 -7.47 -3.07
C ASN A 147 -9.65 -6.92 -1.77
N ARG A 148 -9.39 -7.54 -0.65
CA ARG A 148 -9.78 -7.00 0.66
C ARG A 148 -8.58 -6.33 1.31
N ALA A 149 -8.76 -5.09 1.73
CA ALA A 149 -7.72 -4.34 2.41
C ALA A 149 -7.48 -4.91 3.80
N VAL A 150 -6.20 -5.05 4.16
CA VAL A 150 -5.79 -5.52 5.48
C VAL A 150 -4.97 -4.42 6.14
N ASN A 151 -5.25 -4.14 7.42
CA ASN A 151 -4.49 -3.16 8.17
C ASN A 151 -3.02 -3.62 8.26
N PRO A 152 -2.09 -2.86 7.66
CA PRO A 152 -0.68 -3.26 7.70
C PRO A 152 -0.11 -3.39 9.11
N GLU A 153 -0.67 -2.69 10.09
CA GLU A 153 -0.22 -2.79 11.47
C GLU A 153 -0.59 -4.13 12.13
N TYR A 154 -1.49 -4.90 11.52
CA TYR A 154 -1.73 -6.28 11.98
C TYR A 154 -0.59 -7.22 11.58
N LEU A 155 0.24 -6.81 10.64
CA LEU A 155 1.30 -7.63 10.07
C LEU A 155 2.69 -7.16 10.44
N LEU A 156 2.87 -5.85 10.63
CA LEU A 156 4.17 -5.21 10.81
C LEU A 156 4.13 -4.17 11.91
N GLN A 157 5.29 -3.92 12.49
CA GLN A 157 5.51 -2.75 13.35
C GLN A 157 6.25 -1.69 12.54
N PHE A 158 5.81 -0.47 12.69
CA PHE A 158 6.40 0.66 11.98
C PHE A 158 7.02 1.66 12.95
#